data_3b2ef345ec2fcffb5969c9e7a113c73e
#
_entry.id   3b2ef345ec2fcffb5969c9e7a113c73e
#
_cell.length_a   1.000
_cell.length_b   1.000
_cell.length_c   1.000
_cell.angle_alpha   90.00
_cell.angle_beta   90.00
_cell.angle_gamma   90.00
#
_symmetry.space_group_name_H-M   'P 1'
#
loop_
_entity.id
_entity.type
_entity.pdbx_description
1 polymer ?
#
loop_
_entity_poly.entity_id
_entity_poly.type
_entity_poly.pdbx_seq_one_letter_code
_entity_poly.pdbx_strand_id
1 'polypeptide(L)'
;WAHRDRWGRTWLLTHPDFHTEELWLLPDGARTLPPSSGPTALADTGTTVAPGAVHIDVPSSAQATAAWEWLLVSLREDWEIAGAVHRAGSLLAAPLDAFLSGERTFETLFAPTSSAFLTGFTMTAHHLVLTLLDDCVPTLEVLTPPGGADDGSAGWMRRPLDLSALDGGPCEPTSGTGSPGSTTGPAPAADPTALRPGRPLIEVSATAIDGREGDRLWLTTSSFTRPTTLMTGALQADGALTDVEVLRAAPERFDATGVEVSQHVAVSADGTRVPYFQIGRPITDAEGRAAGGP
;
A
#
# COMPACT_ATOMS: atom_id res chain seq x y z
N TRP A 1 22.65 0.96 7.69
CA TRP A 1 21.72 0.28 8.58
C TRP A 1 21.66 -1.22 8.23
N ALA A 2 21.78 -2.09 9.24
CA ALA A 2 21.78 -3.53 9.01
C ALA A 2 20.75 -4.21 9.92
N HIS A 3 20.09 -5.25 9.38
CA HIS A 3 19.12 -6.05 10.11
C HIS A 3 19.19 -7.52 9.69
N ARG A 4 18.74 -8.39 10.55
CA ARG A 4 18.56 -9.81 10.25
C ARG A 4 17.07 -10.08 10.03
N ASP A 5 16.74 -10.71 8.91
CA ASP A 5 15.38 -11.13 8.64
C ASP A 5 15.02 -12.42 9.41
N ARG A 6 13.76 -12.84 9.35
CA ARG A 6 13.28 -14.04 10.06
C ARG A 6 13.84 -15.36 9.48
N TRP A 7 14.34 -15.32 8.26
CA TRP A 7 14.99 -16.48 7.62
C TRP A 7 16.48 -16.55 7.91
N GLY A 8 16.97 -15.66 8.75
CA GLY A 8 18.35 -15.65 9.18
C GLY A 8 19.31 -14.92 8.24
N ARG A 9 18.82 -14.32 7.14
CA ARG A 9 19.63 -13.53 6.21
C ARG A 9 19.94 -12.19 6.84
N THR A 10 21.15 -11.71 6.66
CA THR A 10 21.57 -10.39 7.16
C THR A 10 21.66 -9.42 6.00
N TRP A 11 20.93 -8.32 6.11
CA TRP A 11 20.84 -7.28 5.12
C TRP A 11 21.56 -6.03 5.59
N LEU A 12 22.25 -5.35 4.67
CA LEU A 12 22.82 -4.03 4.89
C LEU A 12 22.19 -3.06 3.88
N LEU A 13 21.55 -2.01 4.41
CA LEU A 13 21.07 -0.88 3.64
C LEU A 13 22.05 0.27 3.80
N THR A 14 22.56 0.78 2.71
CA THR A 14 23.45 1.95 2.65
C THR A 14 22.77 3.08 1.90
N HIS A 15 23.13 4.31 2.25
CA HIS A 15 22.68 5.52 1.58
C HIS A 15 23.94 6.27 1.10
N PRO A 16 24.41 6.00 -0.12
CA PRO A 16 25.56 6.71 -0.67
C PRO A 16 25.38 8.21 -0.73
N ASP A 17 24.14 8.66 -0.98
CA ASP A 17 23.72 10.05 -0.91
C ASP A 17 22.27 10.16 -0.40
N PHE A 18 21.70 11.37 -0.44
CA PHE A 18 20.35 11.64 0.08
C PHE A 18 19.22 10.99 -0.73
N HIS A 19 19.46 10.64 -1.99
CA HIS A 19 18.47 10.14 -2.93
C HIS A 19 18.67 8.69 -3.36
N THR A 20 19.79 8.08 -3.00
CA THR A 20 20.15 6.72 -3.41
C THR A 20 20.19 5.76 -2.24
N GLU A 21 19.69 4.57 -2.49
CA GLU A 21 19.71 3.46 -1.55
C GLU A 21 20.36 2.25 -2.20
N GLU A 22 21.19 1.53 -1.47
CA GLU A 22 21.79 0.27 -1.90
C GLU A 22 21.50 -0.81 -0.87
N LEU A 23 20.97 -1.93 -1.32
CA LEU A 23 20.70 -3.10 -0.49
C LEU A 23 21.76 -4.18 -0.76
N TRP A 24 22.31 -4.73 0.30
CA TRP A 24 23.33 -5.77 0.25
C TRP A 24 22.91 -6.96 1.10
N LEU A 25 23.03 -8.17 0.54
CA LEU A 25 22.94 -9.41 1.29
C LEU A 25 24.32 -9.76 1.83
N LEU A 26 24.47 -9.83 3.14
CA LEU A 26 25.72 -10.17 3.78
C LEU A 26 25.89 -11.68 3.89
N PRO A 27 27.13 -12.21 3.79
CA PRO A 27 27.38 -13.63 4.00
C PRO A 27 27.03 -14.07 5.44
N ASP A 28 26.73 -15.36 5.61
CA ASP A 28 26.43 -15.94 6.90
C ASP A 28 27.57 -15.68 7.90
N GLY A 29 27.21 -15.26 9.11
CA GLY A 29 28.16 -14.95 10.17
C GLY A 29 28.84 -13.58 10.06
N ALA A 30 28.49 -12.76 9.06
CA ALA A 30 28.95 -11.38 9.00
C ALA A 30 28.50 -10.61 10.24
N ARG A 31 29.47 -10.08 11.01
CA ARG A 31 29.19 -9.18 12.11
C ARG A 31 28.98 -7.79 11.55
N THR A 32 27.80 -7.25 11.75
CA THR A 32 27.59 -5.81 11.58
C THR A 32 28.41 -5.10 12.65
N LEU A 33 29.41 -4.33 12.24
CA LEU A 33 30.12 -3.49 13.18
C LEU A 33 29.10 -2.50 13.78
N PRO A 34 29.11 -2.29 15.11
CA PRO A 34 28.31 -1.24 15.70
C PRO A 34 28.72 0.09 15.08
N PRO A 35 27.80 1.05 14.89
CA PRO A 35 28.16 2.38 14.45
C PRO A 35 29.26 2.89 15.38
N SER A 36 30.44 3.18 14.84
CA SER A 36 31.53 3.74 15.62
C SER A 36 31.05 5.08 16.15
N SER A 37 30.90 5.18 17.47
CA SER A 37 30.59 6.40 18.19
C SER A 37 31.80 7.34 18.11
N GLY A 38 31.84 8.18 17.07
CA GLY A 38 32.82 9.25 16.93
C GLY A 38 32.52 10.08 15.68
N PRO A 39 32.63 11.41 15.74
CA PRO A 39 32.49 12.24 14.56
C PRO A 39 33.74 12.09 13.70
N THR A 40 33.83 11.03 12.93
CA THR A 40 34.84 10.93 11.89
C THR A 40 34.25 11.53 10.63
N ALA A 41 34.90 12.59 10.20
CA ALA A 41 34.59 13.35 9.01
C ALA A 41 34.17 12.42 7.85
N LEU A 42 33.07 12.79 7.20
CA LEU A 42 32.67 12.33 5.88
C LEU A 42 33.77 12.70 4.87
N ALA A 43 34.77 11.87 4.79
CA ALA A 43 35.78 11.96 3.76
C ALA A 43 35.71 10.66 2.98
N ASP A 44 35.23 10.81 1.75
CA ASP A 44 35.37 9.89 0.63
C ASP A 44 34.76 8.50 0.80
N THR A 45 33.62 8.39 0.31
CA THR A 45 32.71 7.32 -0.12
C THR A 45 33.30 5.93 -0.37
N GLY A 46 33.91 5.34 0.63
CA GLY A 46 34.23 3.93 0.60
C GLY A 46 33.44 3.19 1.69
N THR A 47 32.15 2.94 1.49
CA THR A 47 31.47 1.97 2.33
C THR A 47 32.14 0.62 2.14
N THR A 48 32.99 0.23 3.09
CA THR A 48 33.65 -1.08 3.04
C THR A 48 32.62 -2.13 3.41
N VAL A 49 31.98 -2.67 2.39
CA VAL A 49 31.04 -3.78 2.54
C VAL A 49 31.83 -5.05 2.86
N ALA A 50 31.27 -5.93 3.68
CA ALA A 50 31.93 -7.17 4.07
C ALA A 50 32.33 -8.02 2.85
N PRO A 51 33.52 -8.64 2.84
CA PRO A 51 33.89 -9.55 1.75
C PRO A 51 32.84 -10.65 1.57
N GLY A 52 32.42 -10.88 0.32
CA GLY A 52 31.39 -11.86 -0.01
C GLY A 52 29.94 -11.35 0.12
N ALA A 53 29.74 -10.07 0.41
CA ALA A 53 28.42 -9.46 0.31
C ALA A 53 27.95 -9.40 -1.15
N VAL A 54 26.67 -9.64 -1.38
CA VAL A 54 26.02 -9.60 -2.69
C VAL A 54 25.20 -8.32 -2.79
N HIS A 55 25.55 -7.47 -3.76
CA HIS A 55 24.77 -6.28 -4.08
C HIS A 55 23.46 -6.65 -4.78
N ILE A 56 22.36 -6.05 -4.37
CA ILE A 56 21.09 -6.16 -5.06
C ILE A 56 21.07 -5.14 -6.19
N ASP A 57 21.32 -5.64 -7.41
CA ASP A 57 21.50 -4.83 -8.62
C ASP A 57 20.13 -4.34 -9.15
N VAL A 58 19.65 -3.25 -8.57
CA VAL A 58 18.47 -2.49 -8.97
C VAL A 58 18.83 -1.01 -9.15
N PRO A 59 18.00 -0.18 -9.81
CA PRO A 59 18.29 1.26 -9.92
C PRO A 59 18.54 1.89 -8.54
N SER A 60 19.57 2.71 -8.41
CA SER A 60 19.95 3.33 -7.15
C SER A 60 18.89 4.30 -6.60
N SER A 61 18.01 4.81 -7.45
CA SER A 61 16.82 5.58 -7.05
C SER A 61 15.68 4.72 -6.54
N ALA A 62 15.69 3.39 -6.79
CA ALA A 62 14.65 2.47 -6.35
C ALA A 62 14.86 2.06 -4.89
N GLN A 63 13.76 1.71 -4.22
CA GLN A 63 13.80 1.09 -2.89
C GLN A 63 13.62 -0.41 -3.02
N ALA A 64 14.61 -1.17 -2.54
CA ALA A 64 14.57 -2.62 -2.53
C ALA A 64 14.35 -3.15 -1.11
N THR A 65 13.48 -4.13 -0.96
CA THR A 65 13.19 -4.78 0.32
C THR A 65 13.00 -6.27 0.12
N ALA A 66 13.65 -7.09 0.95
CA ALA A 66 13.39 -8.52 0.97
C ALA A 66 12.19 -8.83 1.85
N ALA A 67 11.24 -9.57 1.30
CA ALA A 67 10.01 -10.00 1.95
C ALA A 67 9.78 -11.49 1.69
N TRP A 68 9.79 -12.31 2.72
CA TRP A 68 9.71 -13.77 2.59
C TRP A 68 10.80 -14.29 1.63
N GLU A 69 10.39 -14.94 0.55
CA GLU A 69 11.27 -15.43 -0.53
C GLU A 69 11.28 -14.49 -1.74
N TRP A 70 10.80 -13.26 -1.55
CA TRP A 70 10.64 -12.27 -2.60
C TRP A 70 11.55 -11.07 -2.39
N LEU A 71 12.02 -10.52 -3.50
CA LEU A 71 12.57 -9.17 -3.59
C LEU A 71 11.47 -8.25 -4.08
N LEU A 72 11.13 -7.24 -3.28
CA LEU A 72 10.21 -6.16 -3.64
C LEU A 72 11.04 -4.95 -4.07
N VAL A 73 10.68 -4.34 -5.20
CA VAL A 73 11.34 -3.15 -5.75
C VAL A 73 10.31 -2.07 -6.03
N SER A 74 10.40 -0.95 -5.32
CA SER A 74 9.58 0.24 -5.56
C SER A 74 10.35 1.23 -6.40
N LEU A 75 9.84 1.55 -7.59
CA LEU A 75 10.51 2.40 -8.57
C LEU A 75 10.21 3.88 -8.35
N ARG A 76 11.24 4.72 -8.42
CA ARG A 76 11.10 6.19 -8.46
C ARG A 76 11.27 6.76 -9.86
N GLU A 77 11.83 5.99 -10.77
CA GLU A 77 12.06 6.31 -12.16
C GLU A 77 11.62 5.14 -13.04
N ASP A 78 11.40 5.41 -14.34
CA ASP A 78 11.12 4.35 -15.30
C ASP A 78 12.34 3.42 -15.41
N TRP A 79 12.10 2.12 -15.39
CA TRP A 79 13.14 1.11 -15.47
C TRP A 79 12.86 0.14 -16.60
N GLU A 80 13.83 0.06 -17.53
CA GLU A 80 13.82 -0.92 -18.61
C GLU A 80 14.71 -2.11 -18.22
N ILE A 81 14.09 -3.29 -18.11
CA ILE A 81 14.78 -4.53 -17.77
C ILE A 81 14.12 -5.71 -18.48
N ALA A 82 14.93 -6.66 -18.97
CA ALA A 82 14.50 -7.86 -19.68
C ALA A 82 13.52 -7.57 -20.85
N GLY A 83 13.64 -6.39 -21.49
CA GLY A 83 12.79 -5.98 -22.60
C GLY A 83 11.40 -5.45 -22.18
N ALA A 84 11.16 -5.28 -20.90
CA ALA A 84 9.96 -4.64 -20.36
C ALA A 84 10.30 -3.27 -19.75
N VAL A 85 9.41 -2.31 -19.92
CA VAL A 85 9.50 -0.98 -19.29
C VAL A 85 8.52 -0.92 -18.13
N HIS A 86 9.06 -0.76 -16.92
CA HIS A 86 8.28 -0.53 -15.72
C HIS A 86 8.30 0.96 -15.35
N ARG A 87 7.14 1.53 -15.13
CA ARG A 87 7.01 2.96 -14.87
C ARG A 87 7.41 3.35 -13.45
N ALA A 88 7.88 4.58 -13.31
CA ALA A 88 8.05 5.23 -12.00
C ALA A 88 6.78 5.09 -11.15
N GLY A 89 6.92 4.80 -9.85
CA GLY A 89 5.81 4.54 -8.94
C GLY A 89 5.28 3.10 -8.96
N SER A 90 5.83 2.21 -9.78
CA SER A 90 5.49 0.78 -9.75
C SER A 90 6.11 0.07 -8.57
N LEU A 91 5.42 -0.97 -8.07
CA LEU A 91 5.94 -1.96 -7.15
C LEU A 91 6.10 -3.29 -7.89
N LEU A 92 7.31 -3.80 -7.92
CA LEU A 92 7.68 -5.04 -8.59
C LEU A 92 8.05 -6.10 -7.57
N ALA A 93 7.87 -7.37 -7.92
CA ALA A 93 8.33 -8.51 -7.14
C ALA A 93 9.08 -9.50 -8.01
N ALA A 94 10.15 -10.08 -7.48
CA ALA A 94 10.87 -11.19 -8.10
C ALA A 94 11.19 -12.23 -7.02
N PRO A 95 11.20 -13.54 -7.34
CA PRO A 95 11.72 -14.53 -6.41
C PRO A 95 13.18 -14.20 -6.10
N LEU A 96 13.52 -14.08 -4.83
CA LEU A 96 14.83 -13.60 -4.40
C LEU A 96 15.97 -14.50 -4.90
N ASP A 97 15.83 -15.82 -4.77
CA ASP A 97 16.86 -16.77 -5.20
C ASP A 97 17.06 -16.74 -6.72
N ALA A 98 15.99 -16.59 -7.49
CA ALA A 98 16.06 -16.43 -8.94
C ALA A 98 16.78 -15.12 -9.31
N PHE A 99 16.47 -14.03 -8.61
CA PHE A 99 17.16 -12.75 -8.81
C PHE A 99 18.64 -12.84 -8.46
N LEU A 100 19.00 -13.48 -7.33
CA LEU A 100 20.39 -13.69 -6.93
C LEU A 100 21.17 -14.59 -7.92
N SER A 101 20.45 -15.51 -8.60
CA SER A 101 21.01 -16.38 -9.65
C SER A 101 21.17 -15.66 -10.99
N GLY A 102 20.74 -14.41 -11.11
CA GLY A 102 20.85 -13.59 -12.32
C GLY A 102 19.59 -13.49 -13.16
N GLU A 103 18.48 -14.08 -12.75
CA GLU A 103 17.19 -13.86 -13.41
C GLU A 103 16.72 -12.41 -13.18
N ARG A 104 16.04 -11.85 -14.19
CA ARG A 104 15.54 -10.47 -14.15
C ARG A 104 14.07 -10.41 -14.56
N THR A 105 13.30 -11.45 -14.20
CA THR A 105 11.85 -11.49 -14.42
C THR A 105 11.15 -10.94 -13.21
N PHE A 106 10.31 -9.93 -13.42
CA PHE A 106 9.54 -9.28 -12.36
C PHE A 106 8.05 -9.41 -12.61
N GLU A 107 7.31 -9.67 -11.54
CA GLU A 107 5.85 -9.51 -11.51
C GLU A 107 5.50 -8.10 -11.03
N THR A 108 4.59 -7.42 -11.74
CA THR A 108 4.14 -6.08 -11.33
C THR A 108 3.02 -6.19 -10.31
N LEU A 109 3.34 -5.91 -9.06
CA LEU A 109 2.35 -5.90 -7.97
C LEU A 109 1.47 -4.66 -7.99
N PHE A 110 2.01 -3.54 -8.43
CA PHE A 110 1.26 -2.30 -8.65
C PHE A 110 1.89 -1.50 -9.79
N ALA A 111 1.05 -0.95 -10.64
CA ALA A 111 1.44 0.03 -11.65
C ALA A 111 0.59 1.30 -11.47
N PRO A 112 1.21 2.50 -11.43
CA PRO A 112 0.47 3.74 -11.27
C PRO A 112 -0.38 4.04 -12.49
N THR A 113 -1.49 4.74 -12.25
CA THR A 113 -2.35 5.28 -13.31
C THR A 113 -2.34 6.81 -13.25
N SER A 114 -3.16 7.47 -14.05
CA SER A 114 -3.34 8.92 -13.96
C SER A 114 -4.01 9.39 -12.66
N SER A 115 -4.69 8.48 -11.94
CA SER A 115 -5.42 8.81 -10.70
C SER A 115 -5.00 7.96 -9.50
N ALA A 116 -4.31 6.83 -9.71
CA ALA A 116 -3.96 5.89 -8.66
C ALA A 116 -2.44 5.81 -8.44
N PHE A 117 -2.04 5.92 -7.18
CA PHE A 117 -0.65 5.92 -6.73
C PHE A 117 -0.47 5.02 -5.52
N LEU A 118 0.70 4.37 -5.43
CA LEU A 118 1.13 3.66 -4.23
C LEU A 118 1.72 4.67 -3.23
N THR A 119 1.13 4.79 -2.06
CA THR A 119 1.64 5.67 -0.99
C THR A 119 2.51 4.92 0.01
N GLY A 120 2.38 3.60 0.10
CA GLY A 120 3.19 2.76 0.95
C GLY A 120 2.68 1.33 1.00
N PHE A 121 3.41 0.49 1.71
CA PHE A 121 2.99 -0.88 1.99
C PHE A 121 3.51 -1.35 3.35
N THR A 122 2.85 -2.33 3.92
CA THR A 122 3.31 -3.03 5.13
C THR A 122 3.24 -4.54 4.91
N MET A 123 4.14 -5.26 5.55
CA MET A 123 4.23 -6.72 5.46
C MET A 123 3.79 -7.36 6.76
N THR A 124 2.95 -8.34 6.67
CA THR A 124 2.57 -9.23 7.77
C THR A 124 3.30 -10.58 7.63
N ALA A 125 2.92 -11.56 8.42
CA ALA A 125 3.53 -12.89 8.32
C ALA A 125 3.30 -13.55 6.95
N HIS A 126 2.14 -13.29 6.32
CA HIS A 126 1.73 -13.97 5.08
C HIS A 126 1.19 -13.04 3.99
N HIS A 127 1.03 -11.75 4.27
CA HIS A 127 0.42 -10.80 3.34
C HIS A 127 1.23 -9.52 3.19
N LEU A 128 1.12 -8.92 2.01
CA LEU A 128 1.55 -7.57 1.72
C LEU A 128 0.31 -6.68 1.63
N VAL A 129 0.24 -5.64 2.44
CA VAL A 129 -0.88 -4.70 2.41
C VAL A 129 -0.41 -3.41 1.76
N LEU A 130 -0.96 -3.11 0.60
CA LEU A 130 -0.69 -1.87 -0.12
C LEU A 130 -1.64 -0.77 0.35
N THR A 131 -1.10 0.41 0.57
CA THR A 131 -1.87 1.65 0.74
C THR A 131 -1.82 2.43 -0.55
N LEU A 132 -2.97 2.59 -1.18
CA LEU A 132 -3.12 3.26 -2.47
C LEU A 132 -3.91 4.54 -2.28
N LEU A 133 -3.60 5.55 -3.08
CA LEU A 133 -4.40 6.76 -3.22
C LEU A 133 -4.98 6.75 -4.64
N ASP A 134 -6.30 6.69 -4.77
CA ASP A 134 -6.99 6.68 -6.07
C ASP A 134 -8.07 7.77 -6.10
N ASP A 135 -7.95 8.73 -7.01
CA ASP A 135 -8.77 9.95 -7.05
C ASP A 135 -8.84 10.66 -5.68
N CYS A 136 -7.70 10.79 -4.99
CA CYS A 136 -7.58 11.37 -3.65
C CYS A 136 -8.31 10.61 -2.52
N VAL A 137 -8.74 9.37 -2.75
CA VAL A 137 -9.34 8.51 -1.73
C VAL A 137 -8.39 7.36 -1.42
N PRO A 138 -7.94 7.20 -0.16
CA PRO A 138 -7.11 6.08 0.23
C PRO A 138 -7.87 4.76 0.13
N THR A 139 -7.17 3.72 -0.29
CA THR A 139 -7.66 2.34 -0.32
C THR A 139 -6.56 1.39 0.12
N LEU A 140 -6.97 0.24 0.64
CA LEU A 140 -6.07 -0.83 1.02
C LEU A 140 -6.30 -2.04 0.12
N GLU A 141 -5.22 -2.65 -0.34
CA GLU A 141 -5.25 -3.93 -1.04
C GLU A 141 -4.35 -4.93 -0.34
N VAL A 142 -4.85 -6.13 -0.15
CA VAL A 142 -4.09 -7.25 0.41
C VAL A 142 -3.61 -8.13 -0.73
N LEU A 143 -2.31 -8.37 -0.77
CA LEU A 143 -1.67 -9.29 -1.70
C LEU A 143 -1.10 -10.47 -0.92
N THR A 144 -1.41 -11.67 -1.38
CA THR A 144 -0.87 -12.91 -0.82
C THR A 144 0.09 -13.53 -1.82
N PRO A 145 1.36 -13.76 -1.44
CA PRO A 145 2.34 -14.35 -2.35
C PRO A 145 1.96 -15.80 -2.71
N PRO A 146 2.33 -16.28 -3.90
CA PRO A 146 2.14 -17.68 -4.26
C PRO A 146 2.95 -18.60 -3.34
N GLY A 147 2.41 -19.78 -3.03
CA GLY A 147 3.04 -20.75 -2.13
C GLY A 147 2.79 -20.54 -0.64
N GLY A 148 2.06 -19.50 -0.24
CA GLY A 148 1.70 -19.22 1.16
C GLY A 148 0.49 -19.99 1.70
N ALA A 149 -0.28 -20.62 0.85
CA ALA A 149 -1.36 -21.57 1.17
C ALA A 149 -1.51 -22.57 0.03
N ASP A 150 -1.97 -23.76 0.35
CA ASP A 150 -2.15 -24.95 -0.53
C ASP A 150 -3.13 -24.77 -1.72
N ASP A 151 -3.19 -23.60 -2.33
CA ASP A 151 -4.23 -23.25 -3.31
C ASP A 151 -3.81 -23.40 -4.79
N GLY A 152 -2.55 -23.74 -5.05
CA GLY A 152 -2.04 -23.94 -6.42
C GLY A 152 -2.05 -22.69 -7.29
N SER A 153 -2.16 -21.49 -6.71
CA SER A 153 -2.10 -20.24 -7.47
C SER A 153 -0.69 -20.01 -8.03
N ALA A 154 -0.62 -19.73 -9.34
CA ALA A 154 0.65 -19.49 -10.03
C ALA A 154 1.19 -18.05 -9.85
N GLY A 155 0.49 -17.17 -9.15
CA GLY A 155 0.82 -15.76 -9.00
C GLY A 155 0.26 -15.16 -7.70
N TRP A 156 0.53 -13.89 -7.48
CA TRP A 156 0.06 -13.16 -6.32
C TRP A 156 -1.47 -13.03 -6.32
N MET A 157 -2.12 -13.51 -5.27
CA MET A 157 -3.54 -13.24 -5.06
C MET A 157 -3.73 -11.80 -4.59
N ARG A 158 -4.74 -11.13 -5.11
CA ARG A 158 -5.06 -9.74 -4.79
C ARG A 158 -6.49 -9.60 -4.30
N ARG A 159 -6.67 -8.92 -3.18
CA ARG A 159 -7.98 -8.65 -2.60
C ARG A 159 -8.06 -7.19 -2.15
N PRO A 160 -8.99 -6.38 -2.67
CA PRO A 160 -9.32 -5.09 -2.07
C PRO A 160 -9.83 -5.29 -0.63
N LEU A 161 -9.37 -4.48 0.30
CA LEU A 161 -9.86 -4.51 1.66
C LEU A 161 -11.21 -3.79 1.74
N ASP A 162 -12.19 -4.44 2.34
CA ASP A 162 -13.47 -3.80 2.60
C ASP A 162 -13.34 -2.82 3.78
N LEU A 163 -13.40 -1.53 3.47
CA LEU A 163 -13.26 -0.45 4.43
C LEU A 163 -14.60 -0.06 5.08
N SER A 164 -15.72 -0.63 4.66
CA SER A 164 -17.06 -0.29 5.18
C SER A 164 -17.17 -0.60 6.68
N ALA A 165 -16.56 -1.67 7.14
CA ALA A 165 -16.49 -2.02 8.56
C ALA A 165 -15.68 -1.00 9.39
N LEU A 166 -14.77 -0.25 8.75
CA LEU A 166 -13.93 0.75 9.40
C LEU A 166 -14.61 2.12 9.46
N ASP A 167 -15.63 2.34 8.65
CA ASP A 167 -16.38 3.60 8.61
C ASP A 167 -17.36 3.74 9.81
N GLY A 168 -17.44 2.73 10.71
CA GLY A 168 -18.19 2.81 11.97
C GLY A 168 -19.71 3.00 11.80
N GLY A 169 -20.24 2.67 10.64
CA GLY A 169 -21.68 2.43 10.46
C GLY A 169 -22.11 1.23 11.31
N PRO A 170 -23.38 1.15 11.76
CA PRO A 170 -23.89 -0.05 12.42
C PRO A 170 -23.66 -1.23 11.46
N CYS A 171 -22.94 -2.24 11.94
CA CYS A 171 -22.69 -3.49 11.22
C CYS A 171 -24.05 -4.21 11.07
N GLU A 172 -24.79 -3.89 10.00
CA GLU A 172 -25.89 -4.76 9.55
C GLU A 172 -25.23 -5.94 8.85
N PRO A 173 -25.48 -7.18 9.30
CA PRO A 173 -24.97 -8.36 8.60
C PRO A 173 -25.72 -8.47 7.26
N THR A 174 -25.11 -7.97 6.20
CA THR A 174 -25.61 -8.21 4.84
C THR A 174 -25.40 -9.68 4.48
N SER A 175 -26.40 -10.50 4.74
CA SER A 175 -26.57 -11.80 4.12
C SER A 175 -26.88 -11.59 2.62
N GLY A 176 -25.85 -11.33 1.83
CA GLY A 176 -25.93 -11.18 0.37
C GLY A 176 -25.16 -12.29 -0.31
N THR A 177 -25.82 -13.42 -0.54
CA THR A 177 -25.43 -14.41 -1.54
C THR A 177 -25.55 -13.79 -2.93
N GLY A 178 -24.52 -13.05 -3.37
CA GLY A 178 -24.36 -12.56 -4.72
C GLY A 178 -23.25 -13.32 -5.40
N SER A 179 -23.62 -14.33 -6.20
CA SER A 179 -22.70 -15.05 -7.08
C SER A 179 -22.08 -14.07 -8.09
N PRO A 180 -20.77 -14.05 -8.32
CA PRO A 180 -20.19 -13.23 -9.36
C PRO A 180 -20.49 -13.84 -10.73
N GLY A 181 -21.46 -13.25 -11.42
CA GLY A 181 -21.69 -13.55 -12.83
C GLY A 181 -20.53 -13.05 -13.69
N SER A 182 -19.79 -13.97 -14.28
CA SER A 182 -18.80 -13.70 -15.32
C SER A 182 -19.49 -13.13 -16.55
N THR A 183 -19.32 -11.83 -16.83
CA THR A 183 -19.66 -11.26 -18.12
C THR A 183 -18.39 -10.79 -18.80
N THR A 184 -17.91 -11.63 -19.73
CA THR A 184 -16.84 -11.31 -20.68
C THR A 184 -17.43 -10.42 -21.79
N GLY A 185 -17.29 -9.11 -21.63
CA GLY A 185 -17.55 -8.11 -22.66
C GLY A 185 -16.57 -6.96 -22.52
N PRO A 186 -16.18 -6.25 -23.62
CA PRO A 186 -15.32 -5.09 -23.47
C PRO A 186 -16.05 -4.06 -22.59
N ALA A 187 -15.36 -3.61 -21.54
CA ALA A 187 -15.88 -2.58 -20.65
C ALA A 187 -16.24 -1.34 -21.46
N PRO A 188 -17.42 -0.72 -21.27
CA PRO A 188 -17.73 0.56 -21.88
C PRO A 188 -16.69 1.58 -21.45
N ALA A 189 -16.31 2.49 -22.36
CA ALA A 189 -15.40 3.58 -22.08
C ALA A 189 -15.90 4.30 -20.80
N ALA A 190 -15.10 4.31 -19.75
CA ALA A 190 -15.48 4.91 -18.48
C ALA A 190 -15.80 6.39 -18.72
N ASP A 191 -16.96 6.84 -18.26
CA ASP A 191 -17.29 8.26 -18.21
C ASP A 191 -16.20 8.98 -17.41
N PRO A 192 -15.47 9.95 -18.01
CA PRO A 192 -14.38 10.65 -17.32
C PRO A 192 -14.85 11.44 -16.09
N THR A 193 -16.15 11.64 -15.92
CA THR A 193 -16.73 12.33 -14.75
C THR A 193 -17.33 11.37 -13.73
N ALA A 194 -17.43 10.08 -14.06
CA ALA A 194 -18.00 9.09 -13.16
C ALA A 194 -17.05 8.79 -12.01
N LEU A 195 -17.49 9.10 -10.81
CA LEU A 195 -16.87 8.63 -9.56
C LEU A 195 -17.21 7.16 -9.34
N ARG A 196 -16.34 6.44 -8.67
CA ARG A 196 -16.64 5.06 -8.24
C ARG A 196 -17.62 5.11 -7.07
N PRO A 197 -18.90 4.74 -7.25
CA PRO A 197 -19.89 4.81 -6.17
C PRO A 197 -19.56 3.81 -5.07
N GLY A 198 -19.91 4.16 -3.82
CA GLY A 198 -19.86 3.24 -2.69
C GLY A 198 -18.51 3.11 -1.98
N ARG A 199 -17.53 3.96 -2.29
CA ARG A 199 -16.26 4.00 -1.52
C ARG A 199 -16.43 4.89 -0.30
N PRO A 200 -16.06 4.41 0.91
CA PRO A 200 -16.04 5.28 2.07
C PRO A 200 -15.00 6.38 1.89
N LEU A 201 -15.39 7.63 2.17
CA LEU A 201 -14.51 8.81 2.07
C LEU A 201 -13.78 8.99 3.40
N ILE A 202 -12.93 8.02 3.71
CA ILE A 202 -12.12 7.99 4.93
C ILE A 202 -10.63 8.01 4.57
N GLU A 203 -9.86 8.68 5.39
CA GLU A 203 -8.41 8.45 5.46
C GLU A 203 -8.18 7.12 6.18
N VAL A 204 -7.34 6.27 5.61
CA VAL A 204 -7.01 4.98 6.20
C VAL A 204 -5.53 4.68 6.04
N SER A 205 -4.93 4.17 7.10
CA SER A 205 -3.59 3.58 7.05
C SER A 205 -3.56 2.25 7.78
N ALA A 206 -2.71 1.35 7.32
CA ALA A 206 -2.49 0.04 7.92
C ALA A 206 -1.00 -0.17 8.20
N THR A 207 -0.70 -0.75 9.35
CA THR A 207 0.66 -1.14 9.74
C THR A 207 0.61 -2.49 10.45
N ALA A 208 1.51 -3.41 10.10
CA ALA A 208 1.59 -4.68 10.80
C ALA A 208 1.95 -4.47 12.28
N ILE A 209 1.29 -5.17 13.19
CA ILE A 209 1.61 -5.15 14.63
C ILE A 209 2.94 -5.85 14.85
N ASP A 210 3.05 -7.05 14.35
CA ASP A 210 4.29 -7.79 14.23
C ASP A 210 4.27 -8.58 12.91
N GLY A 211 4.90 -7.99 11.89
CA GLY A 211 4.95 -8.58 10.56
C GLY A 211 5.76 -9.87 10.47
N ARG A 212 6.39 -10.31 11.56
CA ARG A 212 7.15 -11.55 11.62
C ARG A 212 6.34 -12.72 12.13
N GLU A 213 5.43 -12.47 13.07
CA GLU A 213 4.76 -13.52 13.84
C GLU A 213 3.28 -13.68 13.48
N GLY A 214 2.66 -12.68 12.83
CA GLY A 214 1.24 -12.75 12.56
C GLY A 214 0.74 -11.77 11.51
N ASP A 215 -0.56 -11.85 11.27
CA ASP A 215 -1.26 -11.08 10.26
C ASP A 215 -2.20 -10.03 10.87
N ARG A 216 -1.87 -9.57 12.09
CA ARG A 216 -2.62 -8.50 12.75
C ARG A 216 -2.11 -7.13 12.32
N LEU A 217 -3.05 -6.21 12.16
CA LEU A 217 -2.80 -4.84 11.73
C LEU A 217 -3.23 -3.84 12.81
N TRP A 218 -2.46 -2.78 12.95
CA TRP A 218 -2.94 -1.49 13.40
C TRP A 218 -3.60 -0.81 12.22
N LEU A 219 -4.81 -0.31 12.44
CA LEU A 219 -5.58 0.46 11.47
C LEU A 219 -5.87 1.83 12.07
N THR A 220 -5.53 2.87 11.35
CA THR A 220 -5.89 4.23 11.75
C THR A 220 -6.82 4.79 10.70
N THR A 221 -7.97 5.29 11.14
CA THR A 221 -8.96 5.92 10.25
C THR A 221 -9.31 7.31 10.74
N SER A 222 -9.66 8.18 9.82
CA SER A 222 -10.30 9.47 10.11
C SER A 222 -11.14 9.90 8.91
N SER A 223 -12.08 10.81 9.12
CA SER A 223 -12.81 11.42 8.02
C SER A 223 -13.11 12.89 8.32
N PHE A 224 -13.75 13.55 7.39
CA PHE A 224 -14.20 14.95 7.60
C PHE A 224 -15.22 15.10 8.74
N THR A 225 -15.94 14.02 9.07
CA THR A 225 -16.99 14.02 10.07
C THR A 225 -16.68 13.15 11.30
N ARG A 226 -15.56 12.42 11.26
CA ARG A 226 -15.17 11.52 12.35
C ARG A 226 -13.73 11.78 12.78
N PRO A 227 -13.47 11.79 14.10
CA PRO A 227 -12.12 11.94 14.61
C PRO A 227 -11.25 10.72 14.31
N THR A 228 -9.94 10.91 14.39
CA THR A 228 -8.97 9.83 14.24
C THR A 228 -9.27 8.71 15.23
N THR A 229 -9.40 7.50 14.69
CA THR A 229 -9.71 6.29 15.43
C THR A 229 -8.65 5.23 15.16
N LEU A 230 -8.09 4.68 16.24
CA LEU A 230 -7.15 3.57 16.21
C LEU A 230 -7.92 2.27 16.42
N MET A 231 -7.70 1.33 15.52
CA MET A 231 -8.30 0.00 15.55
C MET A 231 -7.23 -1.07 15.38
N THR A 232 -7.58 -2.29 15.69
CA THR A 232 -6.84 -3.49 15.31
C THR A 232 -7.72 -4.42 14.51
N GLY A 233 -7.13 -5.26 13.67
CA GLY A 233 -7.82 -6.30 12.92
C GLY A 233 -6.85 -7.42 12.56
N ALA A 234 -7.36 -8.54 12.09
CA ALA A 234 -6.57 -9.68 11.65
C ALA A 234 -6.90 -10.03 10.21
N LEU A 235 -5.87 -10.27 9.40
CA LEU A 235 -6.04 -10.82 8.06
C LEU A 235 -6.16 -12.35 8.15
N GLN A 236 -7.12 -12.88 7.43
CA GLN A 236 -7.30 -14.33 7.24
C GLN A 236 -6.40 -14.81 6.07
N ALA A 237 -6.26 -16.12 5.93
CA ALA A 237 -5.44 -16.70 4.87
C ALA A 237 -5.85 -16.24 3.44
N ASP A 238 -7.13 -15.91 3.23
CA ASP A 238 -7.65 -15.37 1.96
C ASP A 238 -7.52 -13.84 1.85
N GLY A 239 -6.84 -13.19 2.80
CA GLY A 239 -6.67 -11.73 2.86
C GLY A 239 -7.89 -10.97 3.37
N ALA A 240 -8.93 -11.63 3.85
CA ALA A 240 -10.07 -10.95 4.46
C ALA A 240 -9.70 -10.33 5.81
N LEU A 241 -10.18 -9.12 6.08
CA LEU A 241 -10.03 -8.48 7.38
C LEU A 241 -11.16 -8.94 8.32
N THR A 242 -10.78 -9.43 9.49
CA THR A 242 -11.69 -9.87 10.55
C THR A 242 -11.25 -9.32 11.90
N ASP A 243 -12.04 -9.58 12.94
CA ASP A 243 -11.73 -9.22 14.33
C ASP A 243 -11.36 -7.74 14.48
N VAL A 244 -12.09 -6.87 13.78
CA VAL A 244 -11.90 -5.43 13.87
C VAL A 244 -12.40 -4.93 15.22
N GLU A 245 -11.49 -4.31 15.97
CA GLU A 245 -11.76 -3.77 17.30
C GLU A 245 -11.29 -2.33 17.39
N VAL A 246 -12.16 -1.43 17.85
CA VAL A 246 -11.80 -0.05 18.16
C VAL A 246 -11.08 0.00 19.49
N LEU A 247 -9.85 0.45 19.48
CA LEU A 247 -9.02 0.57 20.68
C LEU A 247 -9.11 1.96 21.29
N ARG A 248 -9.14 2.98 20.45
CA ARG A 248 -9.18 4.37 20.90
C ARG A 248 -9.70 5.28 19.78
N ALA A 249 -10.54 6.23 20.14
CA ALA A 249 -10.95 7.33 19.29
C ALA A 249 -10.54 8.67 19.93
N ALA A 250 -10.14 9.63 19.10
CA ALA A 250 -9.97 11.00 19.56
C ALA A 250 -11.35 11.60 19.88
N PRO A 251 -11.44 12.61 20.76
CA PRO A 251 -12.71 13.24 21.07
C PRO A 251 -13.28 13.98 19.87
N GLU A 252 -14.57 13.93 19.70
CA GLU A 252 -15.29 14.77 18.73
C GLU A 252 -15.09 16.24 19.07
N ARG A 253 -14.86 17.04 18.02
CA ARG A 253 -14.55 18.47 18.15
C ARG A 253 -15.72 19.37 17.73
N PHE A 254 -16.69 18.81 17.00
CA PHE A 254 -17.89 19.49 16.55
C PHE A 254 -19.01 18.47 16.33
N ASP A 255 -20.25 18.96 16.29
CA ASP A 255 -21.41 18.14 15.95
C ASP A 255 -21.51 17.97 14.43
N ALA A 256 -21.22 16.77 13.96
CA ALA A 256 -21.29 16.39 12.56
C ALA A 256 -22.68 15.86 12.13
N THR A 257 -23.69 15.90 13.02
CA THR A 257 -25.03 15.41 12.70
C THR A 257 -25.61 16.11 11.47
N GLY A 258 -25.99 15.34 10.45
CA GLY A 258 -26.55 15.86 9.20
C GLY A 258 -25.52 16.50 8.26
N VAL A 259 -24.22 16.40 8.55
CA VAL A 259 -23.16 16.79 7.59
C VAL A 259 -22.98 15.64 6.62
N GLU A 260 -23.11 15.93 5.33
CA GLU A 260 -22.83 15.02 4.23
C GLU A 260 -21.48 15.34 3.64
N VAL A 261 -20.78 14.29 3.21
CA VAL A 261 -19.52 14.40 2.48
C VAL A 261 -19.70 13.73 1.13
N SER A 262 -19.41 14.46 0.07
CA SER A 262 -19.46 13.94 -1.28
C SER A 262 -18.18 14.30 -2.04
N GLN A 263 -17.78 13.43 -2.94
CA GLN A 263 -16.65 13.68 -3.84
C GLN A 263 -17.19 14.01 -5.23
N HIS A 264 -16.57 14.96 -5.87
CA HIS A 264 -16.90 15.41 -7.21
C HIS A 264 -15.62 15.57 -8.05
N VAL A 265 -15.79 15.69 -9.36
CA VAL A 265 -14.68 15.98 -10.29
C VAL A 265 -15.02 17.23 -11.07
N ALA A 266 -14.15 18.21 -11.01
CA ALA A 266 -14.11 19.32 -11.93
C ALA A 266 -13.15 18.99 -13.08
N VAL A 267 -13.43 19.52 -14.26
CA VAL A 267 -12.53 19.40 -15.41
C VAL A 267 -12.00 20.78 -15.73
N SER A 268 -10.68 20.97 -15.68
CA SER A 268 -10.05 22.24 -16.01
C SER A 268 -10.04 22.48 -17.53
N ALA A 269 -9.68 23.69 -17.96
CA ALA A 269 -9.70 24.07 -19.37
C ALA A 269 -8.76 23.23 -20.26
N ASP A 270 -7.73 22.62 -19.69
CA ASP A 270 -6.78 21.74 -20.36
C ASP A 270 -7.23 20.25 -20.35
N GLY A 271 -8.42 19.96 -19.81
CA GLY A 271 -8.95 18.61 -19.69
C GLY A 271 -8.49 17.86 -18.42
N THR A 272 -7.67 18.48 -17.57
CA THR A 272 -7.22 17.84 -16.32
C THR A 272 -8.40 17.64 -15.38
N ARG A 273 -8.53 16.41 -14.87
CA ARG A 273 -9.53 16.07 -13.85
C ARG A 273 -9.01 16.50 -12.48
N VAL A 274 -9.83 17.24 -11.76
CA VAL A 274 -9.54 17.75 -10.42
C VAL A 274 -10.59 17.21 -9.45
N PRO A 275 -10.31 16.14 -8.69
CA PRO A 275 -11.23 15.66 -7.67
C PRO A 275 -11.29 16.67 -6.52
N TYR A 276 -12.51 16.88 -6.00
CA TYR A 276 -12.72 17.73 -4.83
C TYR A 276 -13.81 17.16 -3.94
N PHE A 277 -13.80 17.55 -2.66
CA PHE A 277 -14.79 17.12 -1.69
C PHE A 277 -15.71 18.29 -1.34
N GLN A 278 -16.99 18.02 -1.29
CA GLN A 278 -17.99 18.93 -0.76
C GLN A 278 -18.45 18.42 0.59
N ILE A 279 -18.37 19.28 1.59
CA ILE A 279 -18.71 18.97 2.98
C ILE A 279 -19.71 20.01 3.46
N GLY A 280 -20.86 19.57 3.96
CA GLY A 280 -21.86 20.47 4.45
C GLY A 280 -23.18 19.78 4.78
N ARG A 281 -24.10 20.53 5.37
CA ARG A 281 -25.47 20.08 5.51
C ARG A 281 -26.22 20.34 4.21
N PRO A 282 -27.09 19.42 3.76
CA PRO A 282 -27.91 19.66 2.59
C PRO A 282 -28.71 20.95 2.74
N ILE A 283 -28.62 21.81 1.75
CA ILE A 283 -29.50 23.00 1.69
C ILE A 283 -30.84 22.50 1.20
N THR A 284 -31.82 22.52 2.07
CA THR A 284 -33.20 22.20 1.72
C THR A 284 -34.01 23.46 1.50
N ASP A 285 -34.91 23.44 0.51
CA ASP A 285 -35.91 24.49 0.34
C ASP A 285 -36.95 24.48 1.49
N ALA A 286 -37.85 25.43 1.51
CA ALA A 286 -38.90 25.53 2.53
C ALA A 286 -39.83 24.32 2.57
N GLU A 287 -39.86 23.51 1.51
CA GLU A 287 -40.64 22.28 1.37
C GLU A 287 -39.80 21.03 1.74
N GLY A 288 -38.53 21.18 2.21
CA GLY A 288 -37.67 20.08 2.63
C GLY A 288 -37.04 19.29 1.47
N ARG A 289 -37.05 19.83 0.25
CA ARG A 289 -36.39 19.23 -0.92
C ARG A 289 -34.94 19.74 -0.99
N ALA A 290 -34.01 18.87 -1.38
CA ALA A 290 -32.65 19.32 -1.64
C ALA A 290 -32.65 20.40 -2.71
N ALA A 291 -32.21 21.59 -2.35
CA ALA A 291 -31.97 22.66 -3.33
C ALA A 291 -30.79 22.18 -4.20
N GLY A 292 -31.05 22.00 -5.49
CA GLY A 292 -30.06 21.52 -6.45
C GLY A 292 -28.80 22.37 -6.32
N GLY A 293 -27.66 21.71 -6.06
CA GLY A 293 -26.36 22.33 -6.12
C GLY A 293 -26.02 22.80 -7.55
N PRO A 294 -25.04 23.65 -7.71
CA PRO A 294 -24.60 24.18 -9.00
C PRO A 294 -24.14 23.09 -9.96
#